data_51050f626693a6285e817a6c9b32988c
#
_entry.id   51050f626693a6285e817a6c9b32988c
#
_cell.length_a   1.000
_cell.length_b   1.000
_cell.length_c   1.000
_cell.angle_alpha   90.00
_cell.angle_beta   90.00
_cell.angle_gamma   90.00
#
_symmetry.space_group_name_H-M   'P 1'
#
loop_
_entity.id
_entity.type
_entity.pdbx_description
1 polymer ?
#
loop_
_entity_poly.entity_id
_entity_poly.type
_entity_poly.pdbx_seq_one_letter_code
_entity_poly.pdbx_strand_id
1 'polypeptide(L)'
;MNQPGKLSPYRWIIEVLLLLLLTTQSLAWLAPAPILQEIRNGLNISLGDAGLIISIIALCIGVFSLLGAVVAERIGALRALVIGIWLLAIGQVASGYAPDFAALLACRVLEGVGYGLVIAPPGTLTMQWFGAGEWPYINMINFAFSYVGLTVVFRATPALFAAVGSWRMVLLWYGVGSAGVALLWTLFGRERRIETSASAPGAVEAPAQRGSALMEVAKMRNVLLIAAGLFGGMWVFQIYTAFLPEFFRTYRAMTLSQASLMTQVLPLAGLFAALGGGIGTGISGLRKPFTWPIAFTNLIGCAGAIVLRDPMWIRLSLVLVGIGAAGSLAALTTLLMESPGMNPTRLGAAIGFVWAVGYLGAFISPFLGGALAARIGLRTVMLGFLVFQFLPIVMFYFLPETGPGRARYEIAAASAAP
;
A
#
# COMPACT_ATOMS: atom_id res chain seq x y z
N MET A 1 -7.65 -0.82 -41.67
CA MET A 1 -6.42 -0.59 -40.87
C MET A 1 -6.46 0.84 -40.39
N ASN A 2 -7.02 1.09 -39.20
CA ASN A 2 -7.04 2.42 -38.59
C ASN A 2 -5.65 2.67 -38.02
N GLN A 3 -5.00 3.76 -38.47
CA GLN A 3 -3.75 4.25 -37.88
C GLN A 3 -3.94 4.40 -36.36
N PRO A 4 -3.00 3.93 -35.53
CA PRO A 4 -3.04 4.21 -34.10
C PRO A 4 -2.93 5.72 -33.94
N GLY A 5 -4.03 6.37 -33.55
CA GLY A 5 -4.08 7.80 -33.32
C GLY A 5 -2.97 8.19 -32.37
N LYS A 6 -2.15 9.23 -32.75
CA LYS A 6 -1.08 9.75 -31.91
C LYS A 6 -1.61 9.99 -30.50
N LEU A 7 -1.06 9.28 -29.51
CA LEU A 7 -1.43 9.45 -28.10
C LEU A 7 -1.15 10.90 -27.69
N SER A 8 -2.16 11.58 -27.15
CA SER A 8 -2.06 12.99 -26.78
C SER A 8 -0.93 13.22 -25.77
N PRO A 9 -0.07 14.22 -25.93
CA PRO A 9 0.94 14.59 -24.93
C PRO A 9 0.36 14.88 -23.54
N TYR A 10 -0.95 15.20 -23.46
CA TYR A 10 -1.68 15.43 -22.21
C TYR A 10 -1.65 14.24 -21.26
N ARG A 11 -1.40 13.02 -21.77
CA ARG A 11 -1.25 11.81 -20.94
C ARG A 11 -0.20 11.96 -19.84
N TRP A 12 0.88 12.70 -20.09
CA TRP A 12 1.92 12.93 -19.11
C TRP A 12 1.48 13.89 -17.98
N ILE A 13 0.54 14.81 -18.26
CA ILE A 13 -0.08 15.62 -17.22
C ILE A 13 -0.92 14.73 -16.32
N ILE A 14 -1.71 13.80 -16.88
CA ILE A 14 -2.49 12.84 -16.10
C ILE A 14 -1.57 11.95 -15.26
N GLU A 15 -0.45 11.50 -15.82
CA GLU A 15 0.53 10.70 -15.06
C GLU A 15 1.11 11.47 -13.88
N VAL A 16 1.57 12.69 -14.07
CA VAL A 16 2.05 13.55 -12.98
C VAL A 16 0.98 13.75 -11.89
N LEU A 17 -0.27 13.94 -12.28
CA LEU A 17 -1.38 14.04 -11.34
C LEU A 17 -1.60 12.72 -10.57
N LEU A 18 -1.44 11.55 -11.22
CA LEU A 18 -1.49 10.25 -10.54
C LEU A 18 -0.36 10.09 -9.54
N LEU A 19 0.86 10.48 -9.88
CA LEU A 19 2.01 10.43 -8.97
C LEU A 19 1.82 11.35 -7.75
N LEU A 20 1.29 12.54 -7.95
CA LEU A 20 0.93 13.46 -6.86
C LEU A 20 -0.18 12.87 -5.97
N LEU A 21 -1.19 12.22 -6.55
CA LEU A 21 -2.24 11.52 -5.81
C LEU A 21 -1.66 10.43 -4.90
N LEU A 22 -0.78 9.58 -5.42
CA LEU A 22 -0.14 8.49 -4.66
C LEU A 22 0.71 9.03 -3.51
N THR A 23 1.40 10.14 -3.73
CA THR A 23 2.12 10.85 -2.66
C THR A 23 1.16 11.36 -1.58
N THR A 24 0.06 12.01 -1.98
CA THR A 24 -0.99 12.50 -1.09
C THR A 24 -1.60 11.38 -0.25
N GLN A 25 -1.89 10.23 -0.85
CA GLN A 25 -2.40 9.04 -0.15
C GLN A 25 -1.42 8.56 0.92
N SER A 26 -0.12 8.52 0.62
CA SER A 26 0.91 8.12 1.58
C SER A 26 1.02 9.10 2.75
N LEU A 27 0.93 10.40 2.47
CA LEU A 27 0.92 11.46 3.49
C LEU A 27 -0.32 11.32 4.39
N ALA A 28 -1.50 11.13 3.82
CA ALA A 28 -2.71 10.93 4.58
C ALA A 28 -2.61 9.70 5.50
N TRP A 29 -2.07 8.59 5.01
CA TRP A 29 -1.99 7.34 5.78
C TRP A 29 -1.02 7.41 6.95
N LEU A 30 0.25 7.78 6.70
CA LEU A 30 1.34 7.61 7.66
C LEU A 30 1.91 8.91 8.24
N ALA A 31 1.37 10.10 7.90
CA ALA A 31 1.84 11.35 8.50
C ALA A 31 1.88 11.37 10.04
N PRO A 32 0.95 10.72 10.78
CA PRO A 32 1.02 10.66 12.23
C PRO A 32 2.19 9.82 12.77
N ALA A 33 2.71 8.84 12.01
CA ALA A 33 3.69 7.88 12.54
C ALA A 33 5.00 8.53 13.07
N PRO A 34 5.65 9.49 12.37
CA PRO A 34 6.83 10.15 12.90
C PRO A 34 6.56 10.99 14.15
N ILE A 35 5.40 11.64 14.23
CA ILE A 35 5.01 12.56 15.31
C ILE A 35 4.00 11.93 16.29
N LEU A 36 4.00 10.60 16.38
CA LEU A 36 3.03 9.86 17.18
C LEU A 36 3.11 10.21 18.66
N GLN A 37 4.33 10.41 19.18
CA GLN A 37 4.57 10.78 20.57
C GLN A 37 4.00 12.16 20.89
N GLU A 38 4.15 13.11 19.96
CA GLU A 38 3.60 14.47 20.09
C GLU A 38 2.07 14.47 20.09
N ILE A 39 1.45 13.64 19.25
CA ILE A 39 -0.01 13.46 19.22
C ILE A 39 -0.48 12.84 20.53
N ARG A 40 0.18 11.78 21.01
CA ARG A 40 -0.15 11.11 22.26
C ARG A 40 -0.09 12.07 23.45
N ASN A 41 1.00 12.81 23.57
CA ASN A 41 1.19 13.76 24.65
C ASN A 41 0.18 14.92 24.56
N GLY A 42 -0.10 15.41 23.35
CA GLY A 42 -1.03 16.52 23.13
C GLY A 42 -2.50 16.18 23.37
N LEU A 43 -2.89 14.91 23.22
CA LEU A 43 -4.25 14.41 23.46
C LEU A 43 -4.37 13.57 24.73
N ASN A 44 -3.28 13.29 25.43
CA ASN A 44 -3.20 12.43 26.62
C ASN A 44 -3.84 11.05 26.39
N ILE A 45 -3.47 10.40 25.28
CA ILE A 45 -4.03 9.11 24.84
C ILE A 45 -3.02 7.97 24.98
N SER A 46 -3.54 6.74 25.02
CA SER A 46 -2.74 5.52 25.07
C SER A 46 -2.01 5.26 23.75
N LEU A 47 -1.02 4.35 23.77
CA LEU A 47 -0.36 3.90 22.54
C LEU A 47 -1.31 3.09 21.63
N GLY A 48 -2.32 2.42 22.22
CA GLY A 48 -3.38 1.73 21.49
C GLY A 48 -4.26 2.70 20.70
N ASP A 49 -4.70 3.79 21.34
CA ASP A 49 -5.48 4.85 20.68
C ASP A 49 -4.69 5.51 19.55
N ALA A 50 -3.40 5.76 19.79
CA ALA A 50 -2.51 6.29 18.78
C ALA A 50 -2.31 5.31 17.61
N GLY A 51 -2.23 4.00 17.88
CA GLY A 51 -2.26 2.96 16.87
C GLY A 51 -3.55 2.98 16.06
N LEU A 52 -4.70 3.20 16.70
CA LEU A 52 -5.99 3.31 16.02
C LEU A 52 -6.06 4.51 15.08
N ILE A 53 -5.49 5.67 15.43
CA ILE A 53 -5.41 6.85 14.56
C ILE A 53 -4.74 6.50 13.21
N ILE A 54 -3.69 5.67 13.22
CA ILE A 54 -2.99 5.26 12.00
C ILE A 54 -3.75 4.15 11.27
N SER A 55 -4.24 3.17 12.01
CA SER A 55 -4.78 1.93 11.42
C SER A 55 -6.22 2.06 10.91
N ILE A 56 -7.01 3.00 11.41
CA ILE A 56 -8.41 3.19 10.99
C ILE A 56 -8.53 3.46 9.49
N ILE A 57 -7.55 4.14 8.91
CA ILE A 57 -7.47 4.37 7.46
C ILE A 57 -7.40 3.03 6.71
N ALA A 58 -6.60 2.07 7.19
CA ALA A 58 -6.50 0.76 6.55
C ALA A 58 -7.86 0.02 6.54
N LEU A 59 -8.63 0.10 7.63
CA LEU A 59 -9.99 -0.44 7.67
C LEU A 59 -10.88 0.24 6.62
N CYS A 60 -10.88 1.56 6.59
CA CYS A 60 -11.66 2.32 5.61
C CYS A 60 -11.25 1.98 4.17
N ILE A 61 -9.96 1.84 3.89
CA ILE A 61 -9.47 1.42 2.56
C ILE A 61 -10.05 0.04 2.21
N GLY A 62 -9.96 -0.93 3.12
CA GLY A 62 -10.49 -2.29 2.88
C GLY A 62 -11.98 -2.28 2.53
N VAL A 63 -12.78 -1.47 3.22
CA VAL A 63 -14.23 -1.37 3.00
C VAL A 63 -14.59 -0.51 1.79
N PHE A 64 -14.02 0.68 1.70
CA PHE A 64 -14.45 1.69 0.73
C PHE A 64 -13.78 1.57 -0.64
N SER A 65 -12.70 0.78 -0.79
CA SER A 65 -12.12 0.50 -2.11
C SER A 65 -13.08 -0.26 -3.03
N LEU A 66 -13.87 -1.18 -2.47
CA LEU A 66 -14.92 -1.91 -3.21
C LEU A 66 -16.08 -0.97 -3.61
N LEU A 67 -16.50 -0.11 -2.68
CA LEU A 67 -17.54 0.89 -2.96
C LEU A 67 -17.04 1.94 -3.97
N GLY A 68 -15.77 2.34 -3.91
CA GLY A 68 -15.15 3.27 -4.83
C GLY A 68 -15.16 2.76 -6.28
N ALA A 69 -14.97 1.48 -6.50
CA ALA A 69 -15.10 0.87 -7.82
C ALA A 69 -16.55 1.00 -8.37
N VAL A 70 -17.54 0.71 -7.52
CA VAL A 70 -18.97 0.85 -7.90
C VAL A 70 -19.35 2.31 -8.17
N VAL A 71 -18.83 3.23 -7.35
CA VAL A 71 -19.06 4.68 -7.56
C VAL A 71 -18.44 5.13 -8.88
N ALA A 72 -17.18 4.73 -9.15
CA ALA A 72 -16.47 5.07 -10.38
C ALA A 72 -17.21 4.57 -11.65
N GLU A 73 -17.87 3.42 -11.58
CA GLU A 73 -18.70 2.91 -12.68
C GLU A 73 -19.95 3.74 -12.92
N ARG A 74 -20.59 4.22 -11.85
CA ARG A 74 -21.87 4.96 -11.96
C ARG A 74 -21.68 6.41 -12.40
N ILE A 75 -20.67 7.10 -11.88
CA ILE A 75 -20.48 8.54 -12.09
C ILE A 75 -19.25 8.90 -12.93
N GLY A 76 -18.44 7.91 -13.32
CA GLY A 76 -17.17 8.06 -14.04
C GLY A 76 -15.96 8.05 -13.12
N ALA A 77 -14.83 7.58 -13.64
CA ALA A 77 -13.60 7.41 -12.88
C ALA A 77 -13.05 8.76 -12.37
N LEU A 78 -13.06 9.79 -13.20
CA LEU A 78 -12.56 11.12 -12.82
C LEU A 78 -13.40 11.74 -11.70
N ARG A 79 -14.73 11.68 -11.79
CA ARG A 79 -15.61 12.25 -10.76
C ARG A 79 -15.45 11.53 -9.43
N ALA A 80 -15.39 10.20 -9.44
CA ALA A 80 -15.14 9.40 -8.24
C ALA A 80 -13.80 9.75 -7.59
N LEU A 81 -12.73 9.91 -8.40
CA LEU A 81 -11.41 10.33 -7.94
C LEU A 81 -11.44 11.73 -7.32
N VAL A 82 -12.06 12.70 -8.00
CA VAL A 82 -12.14 14.09 -7.50
C VAL A 82 -12.92 14.16 -6.18
N ILE A 83 -14.04 13.45 -6.06
CA ILE A 83 -14.79 13.37 -4.79
C ILE A 83 -13.91 12.74 -3.71
N GLY A 84 -13.27 11.62 -4.00
CA GLY A 84 -12.43 10.92 -3.03
C GLY A 84 -11.25 11.74 -2.53
N ILE A 85 -10.53 12.43 -3.43
CA ILE A 85 -9.37 13.25 -3.01
C ILE A 85 -9.80 14.50 -2.23
N TRP A 86 -10.97 15.10 -2.53
CA TRP A 86 -11.52 16.18 -1.71
C TRP A 86 -11.93 15.71 -0.32
N LEU A 87 -12.59 14.55 -0.18
CA LEU A 87 -12.91 13.96 1.13
C LEU A 87 -11.63 13.68 1.95
N LEU A 88 -10.60 13.11 1.31
CA LEU A 88 -9.29 12.89 1.93
C LEU A 88 -8.67 14.21 2.39
N ALA A 89 -8.64 15.23 1.54
CA ALA A 89 -8.05 16.54 1.85
C ALA A 89 -8.80 17.26 2.97
N ILE A 90 -10.14 17.24 2.94
CA ILE A 90 -10.99 17.85 3.98
C ILE A 90 -10.75 17.16 5.33
N GLY A 91 -10.74 15.82 5.36
CA GLY A 91 -10.45 15.06 6.57
C GLY A 91 -9.08 15.40 7.14
N GLN A 92 -8.06 15.52 6.28
CA GLN A 92 -6.69 15.82 6.68
C GLN A 92 -6.54 17.27 7.19
N VAL A 93 -7.17 18.25 6.52
CA VAL A 93 -7.24 19.65 7.02
C VAL A 93 -7.96 19.69 8.38
N ALA A 94 -9.10 19.02 8.49
CA ALA A 94 -9.89 18.97 9.73
C ALA A 94 -9.10 18.29 10.88
N SER A 95 -8.26 17.31 10.58
CA SER A 95 -7.37 16.68 11.57
C SER A 95 -6.44 17.67 12.27
N GLY A 96 -6.05 18.76 11.59
CA GLY A 96 -5.26 19.86 12.17
C GLY A 96 -6.02 20.70 13.20
N TYR A 97 -7.35 20.67 13.18
CA TYR A 97 -8.21 21.40 14.10
C TYR A 97 -8.88 20.51 15.17
N ALA A 98 -8.59 19.21 15.17
CA ALA A 98 -9.21 18.25 16.07
C ALA A 98 -8.91 18.60 17.54
N PRO A 99 -9.93 18.89 18.38
CA PRO A 99 -9.72 19.26 19.77
C PRO A 99 -9.35 18.05 20.63
N ASP A 100 -9.88 16.89 20.33
CA ASP A 100 -9.75 15.66 21.10
C ASP A 100 -9.55 14.43 20.21
N PHE A 101 -9.39 13.27 20.83
CA PHE A 101 -9.18 11.99 20.15
C PHE A 101 -10.36 11.59 19.26
N ALA A 102 -11.59 11.77 19.72
CA ALA A 102 -12.77 11.35 18.97
C ALA A 102 -12.94 12.17 17.68
N ALA A 103 -12.71 13.49 17.76
CA ALA A 103 -12.72 14.37 16.60
C ALA A 103 -11.60 14.01 15.61
N LEU A 104 -10.38 13.76 16.12
CA LEU A 104 -9.27 13.34 15.26
C LEU A 104 -9.59 12.00 14.58
N LEU A 105 -10.14 11.03 15.30
CA LEU A 105 -10.51 9.73 14.75
C LEU A 105 -11.60 9.86 13.67
N ALA A 106 -12.60 10.72 13.87
CA ALA A 106 -13.63 11.00 12.88
C ALA A 106 -13.04 11.62 11.60
N CYS A 107 -12.08 12.55 11.74
CA CYS A 107 -11.36 13.11 10.61
C CYS A 107 -10.56 12.03 9.87
N ARG A 108 -9.88 11.12 10.60
CA ARG A 108 -9.14 9.98 10.00
C ARG A 108 -10.06 9.00 9.26
N VAL A 109 -11.29 8.77 9.77
CA VAL A 109 -12.30 7.98 9.06
C VAL A 109 -12.66 8.66 7.73
N LEU A 110 -12.90 9.98 7.73
CA LEU A 110 -13.21 10.74 6.51
C LEU A 110 -12.06 10.67 5.49
N GLU A 111 -10.80 10.81 5.96
CA GLU A 111 -9.61 10.62 5.13
C GLU A 111 -9.57 9.21 4.52
N GLY A 112 -9.84 8.19 5.33
CA GLY A 112 -9.84 6.79 4.91
C GLY A 112 -10.95 6.45 3.90
N VAL A 113 -12.14 7.04 4.06
CA VAL A 113 -13.24 6.95 3.07
C VAL A 113 -12.77 7.54 1.74
N GLY A 114 -12.23 8.76 1.77
CA GLY A 114 -11.66 9.41 0.59
C GLY A 114 -10.57 8.58 -0.06
N TYR A 115 -9.66 8.03 0.73
CA TYR A 115 -8.59 7.15 0.26
C TYR A 115 -9.16 5.90 -0.45
N GLY A 116 -10.14 5.23 0.15
CA GLY A 116 -10.76 4.05 -0.45
C GLY A 116 -11.42 4.35 -1.81
N LEU A 117 -12.08 5.50 -1.94
CA LEU A 117 -12.71 5.91 -3.20
C LEU A 117 -11.70 6.16 -4.33
N VAL A 118 -10.48 6.57 -4.03
CA VAL A 118 -9.46 6.89 -5.05
C VAL A 118 -8.56 5.70 -5.43
N ILE A 119 -8.79 4.50 -4.92
CA ILE A 119 -7.96 3.32 -5.26
C ILE A 119 -8.23 2.80 -6.67
N ALA A 120 -9.49 2.67 -7.06
CA ALA A 120 -9.88 2.07 -8.34
C ALA A 120 -9.70 3.02 -9.55
N PRO A 121 -10.03 4.32 -9.48
CA PRO A 121 -9.99 5.24 -10.62
C PRO A 121 -8.64 5.35 -11.34
N PRO A 122 -7.47 5.35 -10.67
CA PRO A 122 -6.17 5.45 -11.33
C PRO A 122 -5.94 4.38 -12.40
N GLY A 123 -6.31 3.13 -12.12
CA GLY A 123 -6.19 2.05 -13.10
C GLY A 123 -7.02 2.30 -14.36
N THR A 124 -8.25 2.77 -14.18
CA THR A 124 -9.14 3.13 -15.30
C THR A 124 -8.58 4.29 -16.13
N LEU A 125 -8.08 5.35 -15.47
CA LEU A 125 -7.48 6.49 -16.15
C LEU A 125 -6.20 6.09 -16.90
N THR A 126 -5.36 5.24 -16.31
CA THR A 126 -4.18 4.70 -17.00
C THR A 126 -4.57 3.97 -18.28
N MET A 127 -5.61 3.13 -18.26
CA MET A 127 -6.08 2.44 -19.47
C MET A 127 -6.65 3.39 -20.53
N GLN A 128 -7.25 4.51 -20.13
CA GLN A 128 -7.81 5.50 -21.05
C GLN A 128 -6.74 6.36 -21.75
N TRP A 129 -5.63 6.63 -21.08
CA TRP A 129 -4.62 7.57 -21.55
C TRP A 129 -3.38 6.91 -22.15
N PHE A 130 -3.07 5.68 -21.78
CA PHE A 130 -1.88 4.95 -22.23
C PHE A 130 -2.26 3.73 -23.07
N GLY A 131 -1.40 3.38 -24.00
CA GLY A 131 -1.58 2.18 -24.82
C GLY A 131 -1.35 0.89 -24.01
N ALA A 132 -1.97 -0.22 -24.42
CA ALA A 132 -1.88 -1.48 -23.71
C ALA A 132 -0.43 -1.96 -23.49
N GLY A 133 0.48 -1.70 -24.43
CA GLY A 133 1.91 -2.02 -24.28
C GLY A 133 2.65 -1.17 -23.24
N GLU A 134 2.09 -0.02 -22.84
CA GLU A 134 2.69 0.90 -21.85
C GLU A 134 2.19 0.62 -20.43
N TRP A 135 1.02 -0.03 -20.27
CA TRP A 135 0.38 -0.25 -18.96
C TRP A 135 1.30 -0.91 -17.90
N PRO A 136 2.10 -1.95 -18.23
CA PRO A 136 2.98 -2.53 -17.23
C PRO A 136 4.00 -1.54 -16.68
N TYR A 137 4.55 -0.67 -17.53
CA TYR A 137 5.55 0.33 -17.15
C TYR A 137 4.93 1.45 -16.31
N ILE A 138 3.77 1.96 -16.72
CA ILE A 138 3.05 3.01 -15.99
C ILE A 138 2.61 2.49 -14.61
N ASN A 139 2.04 1.29 -14.54
CA ASN A 139 1.64 0.69 -13.27
C ASN A 139 2.84 0.41 -12.35
N MET A 140 3.99 0.00 -12.91
CA MET A 140 5.23 -0.18 -12.15
C MET A 140 5.71 1.15 -11.55
N ILE A 141 5.71 2.24 -12.33
CA ILE A 141 6.06 3.59 -11.87
C ILE A 141 5.10 4.04 -10.78
N ASN A 142 3.80 3.92 -11.00
CA ASN A 142 2.76 4.29 -10.04
C ASN A 142 2.93 3.54 -8.72
N PHE A 143 3.14 2.24 -8.77
CA PHE A 143 3.34 1.43 -7.58
C PHE A 143 4.64 1.81 -6.83
N ALA A 144 5.73 2.01 -7.56
CA ALA A 144 7.00 2.47 -7.00
C ALA A 144 6.85 3.87 -6.35
N PHE A 145 6.05 4.75 -6.96
CA PHE A 145 5.83 6.11 -6.47
C PHE A 145 5.05 6.16 -5.14
N SER A 146 4.26 5.13 -4.81
CA SER A 146 3.67 5.00 -3.46
C SER A 146 4.76 4.93 -2.38
N TYR A 147 5.88 4.26 -2.65
CA TYR A 147 7.03 4.22 -1.74
C TYR A 147 7.80 5.55 -1.69
N VAL A 148 7.79 6.33 -2.78
CA VAL A 148 8.30 7.72 -2.75
C VAL A 148 7.48 8.54 -1.75
N GLY A 149 6.16 8.46 -1.79
CA GLY A 149 5.28 9.13 -0.84
C GLY A 149 5.58 8.75 0.62
N LEU A 150 5.74 7.45 0.91
CA LEU A 150 6.13 6.97 2.24
C LEU A 150 7.51 7.51 2.67
N THR A 151 8.47 7.58 1.73
CA THR A 151 9.79 8.15 1.98
C THR A 151 9.70 9.63 2.33
N VAL A 152 8.85 10.38 1.62
CA VAL A 152 8.57 11.80 1.89
C VAL A 152 7.98 11.98 3.30
N VAL A 153 7.05 11.13 3.74
CA VAL A 153 6.50 11.18 5.11
C VAL A 153 7.61 11.19 6.14
N PHE A 154 8.48 10.19 6.14
CA PHE A 154 9.53 10.07 7.15
C PHE A 154 10.64 11.13 7.01
N ARG A 155 10.84 11.68 5.82
CA ARG A 155 11.84 12.72 5.57
C ARG A 155 11.35 14.12 5.91
N ALA A 156 10.12 14.44 5.50
CA ALA A 156 9.60 15.81 5.58
C ALA A 156 8.91 16.11 6.92
N THR A 157 8.25 15.12 7.55
CA THR A 157 7.48 15.36 8.78
C THR A 157 8.32 15.94 9.92
N PRO A 158 9.55 15.45 10.24
CA PRO A 158 10.35 16.06 11.29
C PRO A 158 10.77 17.49 10.99
N ALA A 159 11.13 17.78 9.72
CA ALA A 159 11.51 19.12 9.31
C ALA A 159 10.32 20.10 9.38
N LEU A 160 9.15 19.66 8.92
CA LEU A 160 7.93 20.44 9.03
C LEU A 160 7.53 20.65 10.50
N PHE A 161 7.60 19.61 11.34
CA PHE A 161 7.33 19.76 12.77
C PHE A 161 8.29 20.74 13.45
N ALA A 162 9.58 20.71 13.11
CA ALA A 162 10.55 21.66 13.64
C ALA A 162 10.24 23.10 13.20
N ALA A 163 9.70 23.30 12.00
CA ALA A 163 9.35 24.63 11.48
C ALA A 163 8.06 25.19 12.10
N VAL A 164 7.04 24.33 12.33
CA VAL A 164 5.71 24.79 12.78
C VAL A 164 5.43 24.58 14.29
N GLY A 165 6.23 23.76 14.98
CA GLY A 165 6.18 23.52 16.43
C GLY A 165 4.94 22.78 16.94
N SER A 166 4.06 22.28 16.06
CA SER A 166 2.79 21.67 16.43
C SER A 166 2.43 20.52 15.51
N TRP A 167 2.06 19.37 16.09
CA TRP A 167 1.56 18.23 15.32
C TRP A 167 0.28 18.54 14.54
N ARG A 168 -0.59 19.41 15.10
CA ARG A 168 -1.80 19.87 14.41
C ARG A 168 -1.48 20.62 13.14
N MET A 169 -0.49 21.53 13.22
CA MET A 169 -0.03 22.30 12.06
C MET A 169 0.63 21.39 11.01
N VAL A 170 1.31 20.32 11.40
CA VAL A 170 1.86 19.34 10.44
C VAL A 170 0.74 18.67 9.65
N LEU A 171 -0.31 18.18 10.33
CA LEU A 171 -1.46 17.56 9.66
C LEU A 171 -2.20 18.56 8.79
N LEU A 172 -2.38 19.81 9.26
CA LEU A 172 -2.99 20.88 8.50
C LEU A 172 -2.23 21.17 7.18
N TRP A 173 -0.91 21.34 7.25
CA TRP A 173 -0.11 21.61 6.07
C TRP A 173 -0.12 20.48 5.04
N TYR A 174 -0.12 19.24 5.51
CA TYR A 174 -0.32 18.08 4.62
C TYR A 174 -1.72 18.10 4.00
N GLY A 175 -2.74 18.47 4.79
CA GLY A 175 -4.10 18.64 4.30
C GLY A 175 -4.21 19.76 3.23
N VAL A 176 -3.54 20.89 3.44
CA VAL A 176 -3.45 21.97 2.44
C VAL A 176 -2.76 21.50 1.17
N GLY A 177 -1.66 20.74 1.29
CA GLY A 177 -1.01 20.11 0.15
C GLY A 177 -1.93 19.15 -0.61
N SER A 178 -2.69 18.34 0.12
CA SER A 178 -3.70 17.42 -0.45
C SER A 178 -4.83 18.17 -1.15
N ALA A 179 -5.29 19.28 -0.57
CA ALA A 179 -6.29 20.16 -1.20
C ALA A 179 -5.75 20.82 -2.48
N GLY A 180 -4.46 21.18 -2.49
CA GLY A 180 -3.80 21.63 -3.72
C GLY A 180 -3.81 20.58 -4.82
N VAL A 181 -3.51 19.33 -4.49
CA VAL A 181 -3.58 18.22 -5.46
C VAL A 181 -5.03 17.93 -5.88
N ALA A 182 -6.01 18.04 -4.96
CA ALA A 182 -7.43 17.93 -5.29
C ALA A 182 -7.87 19.04 -6.26
N LEU A 183 -7.40 20.26 -6.07
CA LEU A 183 -7.65 21.37 -6.97
C LEU A 183 -7.02 21.12 -8.35
N LEU A 184 -5.78 20.65 -8.42
CA LEU A 184 -5.12 20.29 -9.68
C LEU A 184 -5.90 19.21 -10.43
N TRP A 185 -6.41 18.18 -9.75
CA TRP A 185 -7.27 17.17 -10.35
C TRP A 185 -8.60 17.74 -10.85
N THR A 186 -9.18 18.69 -10.12
CA THR A 186 -10.43 19.36 -10.51
C THR A 186 -10.23 20.20 -11.77
N LEU A 187 -9.10 20.90 -11.89
CA LEU A 187 -8.82 21.82 -13.00
C LEU A 187 -8.25 21.10 -14.23
N PHE A 188 -7.33 20.16 -14.02
CA PHE A 188 -6.55 19.53 -15.09
C PHE A 188 -6.91 18.06 -15.30
N GLY A 189 -7.68 17.44 -14.39
CA GLY A 189 -8.15 16.08 -14.57
C GLY A 189 -9.05 15.98 -15.82
N ARG A 190 -8.81 14.97 -16.64
CA ARG A 190 -9.62 14.70 -17.83
C ARG A 190 -9.88 13.21 -17.97
N GLU A 191 -11.11 12.88 -18.25
CA GLU A 191 -11.52 11.53 -18.60
C GLU A 191 -11.64 11.43 -20.13
N ARG A 192 -11.06 10.37 -20.70
CA ARG A 192 -11.15 10.10 -22.12
C ARG A 192 -12.16 8.96 -22.32
N ARG A 193 -13.29 9.26 -22.97
CA ARG A 193 -14.20 8.19 -23.41
C ARG A 193 -13.47 7.35 -24.44
N ILE A 194 -13.17 6.11 -24.11
CA ILE A 194 -12.86 5.10 -25.11
C ILE A 194 -14.22 4.75 -25.71
N GLU A 195 -14.47 5.11 -26.96
CA GLU A 195 -15.56 4.50 -27.72
C GLU A 195 -15.24 3.01 -27.83
N THR A 196 -15.74 2.26 -26.89
CA THR A 196 -15.73 0.81 -26.95
C THR A 196 -16.65 0.48 -28.11
N SER A 197 -16.07 0.15 -29.26
CA SER A 197 -16.83 -0.55 -30.31
C SER A 197 -17.61 -1.65 -29.62
N ALA A 198 -18.93 -1.60 -29.76
CA ALA A 198 -19.89 -2.50 -29.14
C ALA A 198 -19.76 -3.92 -29.69
N SER A 199 -18.63 -4.59 -29.44
CA SER A 199 -18.38 -5.98 -29.84
C SER A 199 -17.11 -6.56 -29.19
N ALA A 200 -16.74 -6.18 -27.96
CA ALA A 200 -15.81 -6.98 -27.16
C ALA A 200 -16.61 -7.72 -26.08
N PRO A 201 -16.53 -9.06 -25.97
CA PRO A 201 -17.15 -9.80 -24.88
C PRO A 201 -16.37 -9.55 -23.59
N GLY A 202 -16.82 -8.60 -22.84
CA GLY A 202 -16.28 -8.09 -21.60
C GLY A 202 -17.19 -7.00 -21.05
N ALA A 203 -18.46 -7.04 -21.45
CA ALA A 203 -19.52 -6.18 -20.91
C ALA A 203 -19.46 -6.23 -19.38
N VAL A 204 -19.41 -5.07 -18.78
CA VAL A 204 -19.50 -4.84 -17.33
C VAL A 204 -20.64 -5.68 -16.78
N GLU A 205 -20.31 -6.80 -16.15
CA GLU A 205 -21.28 -7.72 -15.55
C GLU A 205 -22.04 -7.00 -14.43
N ALA A 206 -23.33 -7.27 -14.35
CA ALA A 206 -24.25 -6.70 -13.37
C ALA A 206 -23.76 -6.96 -11.92
N PRO A 207 -24.13 -6.13 -10.92
CA PRO A 207 -23.70 -6.31 -9.50
C PRO A 207 -23.96 -7.71 -8.94
N ALA A 208 -24.99 -8.40 -9.41
CA ALA A 208 -25.31 -9.78 -9.03
C ALA A 208 -24.23 -10.80 -9.47
N GLN A 209 -23.60 -10.57 -10.63
CA GLN A 209 -22.52 -11.45 -11.13
C GLN A 209 -21.22 -11.24 -10.39
N ARG A 210 -20.96 -10.05 -9.82
CA ARG A 210 -19.79 -9.76 -8.99
C ARG A 210 -19.84 -10.45 -7.63
N GLY A 211 -21.01 -10.50 -6.98
CA GLY A 211 -21.19 -11.24 -5.74
C GLY A 211 -20.89 -12.73 -5.91
N SER A 212 -21.28 -13.30 -7.06
CA SER A 212 -20.93 -14.66 -7.45
C SER A 212 -19.43 -14.83 -7.68
N ALA A 213 -18.80 -13.91 -8.43
CA ALA A 213 -17.37 -13.96 -8.69
C ALA A 213 -16.53 -13.85 -7.41
N LEU A 214 -16.92 -13.02 -6.44
CA LEU A 214 -16.25 -12.89 -5.16
C LEU A 214 -16.30 -14.20 -4.36
N MET A 215 -17.48 -14.83 -4.30
CA MET A 215 -17.64 -16.13 -3.62
C MET A 215 -16.88 -17.25 -4.32
N GLU A 216 -16.77 -17.21 -5.63
CA GLU A 216 -15.99 -18.20 -6.39
C GLU A 216 -14.49 -18.05 -6.14
N VAL A 217 -13.95 -16.81 -6.24
CA VAL A 217 -12.51 -16.57 -6.02
C VAL A 217 -12.11 -16.79 -4.56
N ALA A 218 -13.01 -16.52 -3.59
CA ALA A 218 -12.78 -16.79 -2.18
C ALA A 218 -12.63 -18.31 -1.86
N LYS A 219 -12.97 -19.20 -2.81
CA LYS A 219 -12.75 -20.65 -2.70
C LYS A 219 -11.50 -21.11 -3.46
N MET A 220 -10.90 -20.26 -4.29
CA MET A 220 -9.73 -20.63 -5.07
C MET A 220 -8.48 -20.72 -4.16
N ARG A 221 -7.81 -21.88 -4.17
CA ARG A 221 -6.65 -22.15 -3.31
C ARG A 221 -5.57 -21.07 -3.41
N ASN A 222 -5.18 -20.66 -4.62
CA ASN A 222 -4.13 -19.65 -4.81
C ASN A 222 -4.54 -18.29 -4.24
N VAL A 223 -5.81 -17.90 -4.40
CA VAL A 223 -6.36 -16.65 -3.85
C VAL A 223 -6.31 -16.66 -2.33
N LEU A 224 -6.74 -17.77 -1.70
CA LEU A 224 -6.69 -17.92 -0.25
C LEU A 224 -5.26 -17.90 0.30
N LEU A 225 -4.32 -18.59 -0.36
CA LEU A 225 -2.91 -18.59 0.04
C LEU A 225 -2.32 -17.17 -0.03
N ILE A 226 -2.60 -16.44 -1.11
CA ILE A 226 -2.11 -15.06 -1.26
C ILE A 226 -2.78 -14.12 -0.25
N ALA A 227 -4.09 -14.25 -0.02
CA ALA A 227 -4.81 -13.45 0.95
C ALA A 227 -4.28 -13.65 2.38
N ALA A 228 -4.09 -14.91 2.80
CA ALA A 228 -3.53 -15.23 4.11
C ALA A 228 -2.08 -14.74 4.26
N GLY A 229 -1.27 -14.88 3.21
CA GLY A 229 0.09 -14.33 3.19
C GLY A 229 0.11 -12.82 3.28
N LEU A 230 -0.74 -12.13 2.51
CA LEU A 230 -0.84 -10.66 2.58
C LEU A 230 -1.39 -10.17 3.93
N PHE A 231 -2.31 -10.90 4.57
CA PHE A 231 -2.74 -10.58 5.93
C PHE A 231 -1.55 -10.53 6.89
N GLY A 232 -0.71 -11.56 6.91
CA GLY A 232 0.47 -11.61 7.78
C GLY A 232 1.53 -10.57 7.41
N GLY A 233 1.80 -10.38 6.11
CA GLY A 233 2.73 -9.39 5.62
C GLY A 233 2.30 -7.95 5.96
N MET A 234 1.03 -7.63 5.75
CA MET A 234 0.45 -6.32 6.08
C MET A 234 0.37 -6.11 7.59
N TRP A 235 0.13 -7.16 8.38
CA TRP A 235 0.19 -7.09 9.84
C TRP A 235 1.55 -6.58 10.31
N VAL A 236 2.63 -7.19 9.83
CA VAL A 236 4.00 -6.81 10.23
C VAL A 236 4.40 -5.47 9.62
N PHE A 237 4.14 -5.26 8.35
CA PHE A 237 4.44 -3.98 7.68
C PHE A 237 3.82 -2.79 8.42
N GLN A 238 2.56 -2.90 8.80
CA GLN A 238 1.83 -1.79 9.39
C GLN A 238 2.31 -1.46 10.81
N ILE A 239 2.54 -2.45 11.68
CA ILE A 239 3.04 -2.16 13.02
C ILE A 239 4.45 -1.57 12.99
N TYR A 240 5.29 -2.03 12.04
CA TYR A 240 6.64 -1.50 11.91
C TYR A 240 6.63 -0.08 11.36
N THR A 241 5.91 0.21 10.29
CA THR A 241 5.82 1.57 9.75
C THR A 241 5.17 2.55 10.72
N ALA A 242 4.21 2.11 11.52
CA ALA A 242 3.53 2.94 12.52
C ALA A 242 4.43 3.24 13.74
N PHE A 243 5.15 2.25 14.25
CA PHE A 243 5.80 2.36 15.57
C PHE A 243 7.32 2.36 15.54
N LEU A 244 8.00 2.15 14.41
CA LEU A 244 9.46 2.24 14.35
C LEU A 244 10.01 3.61 14.80
N PRO A 245 9.45 4.77 14.39
CA PRO A 245 9.92 6.05 14.90
C PRO A 245 9.78 6.16 16.42
N GLU A 246 8.66 5.73 16.99
CA GLU A 246 8.42 5.70 18.43
C GLU A 246 9.41 4.74 19.14
N PHE A 247 9.63 3.55 18.57
CA PHE A 247 10.57 2.58 19.10
C PHE A 247 12.00 3.13 19.14
N PHE A 248 12.46 3.75 18.08
CA PHE A 248 13.82 4.32 18.03
C PHE A 248 13.98 5.49 19.00
N ARG A 249 12.96 6.30 19.20
CA ARG A 249 12.98 7.38 20.19
C ARG A 249 13.02 6.84 21.61
N THR A 250 12.17 5.88 21.93
CA THR A 250 12.01 5.36 23.29
C THR A 250 13.15 4.41 23.70
N TYR A 251 13.55 3.49 22.82
CA TYR A 251 14.51 2.43 23.16
C TYR A 251 15.94 2.67 22.67
N ARG A 252 16.14 3.66 21.79
CA ARG A 252 17.46 4.02 21.24
C ARG A 252 17.85 5.47 21.54
N ALA A 253 17.03 6.21 22.27
CA ALA A 253 17.22 7.62 22.61
C ALA A 253 17.51 8.51 21.38
N MET A 254 16.96 8.17 20.22
CA MET A 254 17.09 8.95 19.00
C MET A 254 16.19 10.18 19.05
N THR A 255 16.65 11.28 18.47
CA THR A 255 15.81 12.45 18.23
C THR A 255 14.72 12.11 17.22
N LEU A 256 13.66 12.93 17.15
CA LEU A 256 12.59 12.79 16.15
C LEU A 256 13.15 12.67 14.72
N SER A 257 14.10 13.55 14.37
CA SER A 257 14.73 13.54 13.04
C SER A 257 15.51 12.26 12.78
N GLN A 258 16.35 11.83 13.74
CA GLN A 258 17.15 10.60 13.61
C GLN A 258 16.28 9.35 13.46
N ALA A 259 15.23 9.22 14.29
CA ALA A 259 14.31 8.08 14.26
C ALA A 259 13.55 8.00 12.93
N SER A 260 13.06 9.13 12.44
CA SER A 260 12.34 9.20 11.17
C SER A 260 13.24 8.93 9.97
N LEU A 261 14.46 9.52 9.94
CA LEU A 261 15.46 9.25 8.89
C LEU A 261 15.93 7.78 8.89
N MET A 262 16.00 7.15 10.08
CA MET A 262 16.27 5.73 10.16
C MET A 262 15.13 4.93 9.54
N THR A 263 13.89 5.23 9.92
CA THR A 263 12.69 4.54 9.40
C THR A 263 12.51 4.75 7.89
N GLN A 264 12.91 5.90 7.35
CA GLN A 264 12.86 6.22 5.91
C GLN A 264 13.61 5.19 5.04
N VAL A 265 14.63 4.50 5.57
CA VAL A 265 15.40 3.49 4.83
C VAL A 265 14.49 2.37 4.32
N LEU A 266 13.46 2.00 5.10
CA LEU A 266 12.51 0.95 4.72
C LEU A 266 11.75 1.29 3.43
N PRO A 267 10.98 2.37 3.33
CA PRO A 267 10.26 2.67 2.08
C PRO A 267 11.20 3.01 0.92
N LEU A 268 12.35 3.60 1.19
CA LEU A 268 13.34 3.85 0.14
C LEU A 268 13.86 2.53 -0.48
N ALA A 269 14.17 1.54 0.35
CA ALA A 269 14.53 0.20 -0.14
C ALA A 269 13.34 -0.49 -0.84
N GLY A 270 12.12 -0.29 -0.34
CA GLY A 270 10.90 -0.80 -0.96
C GLY A 270 10.67 -0.26 -2.37
N LEU A 271 10.98 1.01 -2.62
CA LEU A 271 10.94 1.61 -3.96
C LEU A 271 11.81 0.81 -4.96
N PHE A 272 13.07 0.57 -4.62
CA PHE A 272 13.98 -0.19 -5.50
C PHE A 272 13.59 -1.66 -5.60
N ALA A 273 13.09 -2.24 -4.51
CA ALA A 273 12.64 -3.63 -4.50
C ALA A 273 11.38 -3.86 -5.35
N ALA A 274 10.44 -2.91 -5.38
CA ALA A 274 9.26 -2.97 -6.24
C ALA A 274 9.67 -2.99 -7.73
N LEU A 275 10.60 -2.11 -8.13
CA LEU A 275 11.14 -2.07 -9.48
C LEU A 275 11.93 -3.34 -9.80
N GLY A 276 12.84 -3.75 -8.91
CA GLY A 276 13.68 -4.94 -9.09
C GLY A 276 12.89 -6.24 -9.14
N GLY A 277 11.86 -6.38 -8.31
CA GLY A 277 10.98 -7.55 -8.31
C GLY A 277 10.20 -7.70 -9.62
N GLY A 278 9.66 -6.60 -10.15
CA GLY A 278 8.98 -6.58 -11.46
C GLY A 278 9.91 -6.95 -12.62
N ILE A 279 11.10 -6.34 -12.68
CA ILE A 279 12.13 -6.62 -13.70
C ILE A 279 12.61 -8.08 -13.55
N GLY A 280 12.92 -8.52 -12.34
CA GLY A 280 13.44 -9.85 -12.07
C GLY A 280 12.47 -10.97 -12.49
N THR A 281 11.19 -10.82 -12.20
CA THR A 281 10.15 -11.76 -12.64
C THR A 281 9.98 -11.77 -14.17
N GLY A 282 10.12 -10.60 -14.81
CA GLY A 282 10.03 -10.48 -16.26
C GLY A 282 11.20 -11.18 -16.97
N ILE A 283 12.45 -10.95 -16.52
CA ILE A 283 13.66 -11.51 -17.13
C ILE A 283 13.77 -13.02 -16.87
N SER A 284 13.54 -13.46 -15.63
CA SER A 284 13.69 -14.88 -15.27
C SER A 284 12.55 -15.75 -15.79
N GLY A 285 11.37 -15.17 -15.99
CA GLY A 285 10.15 -15.90 -16.30
C GLY A 285 9.67 -16.78 -15.14
N LEU A 286 10.23 -16.62 -13.94
CA LEU A 286 9.84 -17.36 -12.73
C LEU A 286 9.07 -16.43 -11.77
N ARG A 287 8.15 -17.01 -10.98
CA ARG A 287 7.34 -16.28 -10.00
C ARG A 287 7.72 -16.66 -8.57
N LYS A 288 7.84 -17.94 -8.29
CA LYS A 288 8.04 -18.49 -6.94
C LYS A 288 9.32 -17.99 -6.24
N PRO A 289 10.49 -17.84 -6.90
CA PRO A 289 11.69 -17.27 -6.28
C PRO A 289 11.51 -15.82 -5.77
N PHE A 290 10.55 -15.09 -6.34
CA PHE A 290 10.23 -13.72 -5.97
C PHE A 290 9.06 -13.63 -4.96
N THR A 291 8.66 -14.70 -4.31
CA THR A 291 7.57 -14.73 -3.33
C THR A 291 8.08 -15.08 -1.93
N TRP A 292 8.08 -16.36 -1.53
CA TRP A 292 8.41 -16.77 -0.18
C TRP A 292 9.86 -16.44 0.27
N PRO A 293 10.92 -16.49 -0.59
CA PRO A 293 12.27 -16.12 -0.15
C PRO A 293 12.35 -14.64 0.19
N ILE A 294 11.66 -13.79 -0.59
CA ILE A 294 11.57 -12.35 -0.32
C ILE A 294 10.78 -12.09 0.97
N ALA A 295 9.70 -12.84 1.25
CA ALA A 295 9.00 -12.75 2.52
C ALA A 295 9.89 -13.12 3.72
N PHE A 296 10.85 -14.01 3.53
CA PHE A 296 11.82 -14.38 4.57
C PHE A 296 12.82 -13.24 4.87
N THR A 297 13.21 -12.43 3.87
CA THR A 297 14.07 -11.26 4.12
C THR A 297 13.39 -10.26 5.06
N ASN A 298 12.06 -10.10 4.96
CA ASN A 298 11.29 -9.25 5.86
C ASN A 298 11.38 -9.73 7.33
N LEU A 299 11.28 -11.03 7.58
CA LEU A 299 11.40 -11.59 8.94
C LEU A 299 12.77 -11.24 9.56
N ILE A 300 13.85 -11.50 8.82
CA ILE A 300 15.21 -11.21 9.27
C ILE A 300 15.39 -9.70 9.51
N GLY A 301 14.94 -8.89 8.56
CA GLY A 301 15.05 -7.45 8.63
C GLY A 301 14.28 -6.86 9.81
N CYS A 302 13.04 -7.28 10.03
CA CYS A 302 12.23 -6.83 11.16
C CYS A 302 12.83 -7.24 12.51
N ALA A 303 13.29 -8.48 12.64
CA ALA A 303 13.98 -8.93 13.86
C ALA A 303 15.26 -8.12 14.10
N GLY A 304 16.10 -7.95 13.06
CA GLY A 304 17.33 -7.18 13.13
C GLY A 304 17.12 -5.72 13.53
N ALA A 305 16.12 -5.05 12.98
CA ALA A 305 15.81 -3.65 13.29
C ALA A 305 15.49 -3.43 14.79
N ILE A 306 14.93 -4.44 15.45
CA ILE A 306 14.57 -4.37 16.89
C ILE A 306 15.69 -4.86 17.80
N VAL A 307 16.43 -5.92 17.41
CA VAL A 307 17.43 -6.58 18.26
C VAL A 307 18.78 -5.90 18.18
N LEU A 308 19.22 -5.52 16.99
CA LEU A 308 20.54 -4.94 16.76
C LEU A 308 20.62 -3.51 17.34
N ARG A 309 21.83 -3.11 17.73
CA ARG A 309 22.08 -1.80 18.36
C ARG A 309 22.87 -0.85 17.48
N ASP A 310 23.75 -1.39 16.67
CA ASP A 310 24.60 -0.60 15.79
C ASP A 310 23.76 0.01 14.64
N PRO A 311 23.88 1.33 14.37
CA PRO A 311 23.09 2.02 13.36
C PRO A 311 23.26 1.46 11.94
N MET A 312 24.44 0.94 11.60
CA MET A 312 24.69 0.36 10.26
C MET A 312 23.90 -0.92 10.08
N TRP A 313 23.93 -1.82 11.05
CA TRP A 313 23.19 -3.07 11.02
C TRP A 313 21.68 -2.85 11.06
N ILE A 314 21.21 -1.81 11.79
CA ILE A 314 19.79 -1.41 11.77
C ILE A 314 19.39 -0.96 10.35
N ARG A 315 20.22 -0.13 9.67
CA ARG A 315 19.94 0.29 8.29
C ARG A 315 19.87 -0.90 7.32
N LEU A 316 20.83 -1.81 7.40
CA LEU A 316 20.83 -3.04 6.59
C LEU A 316 19.56 -3.88 6.86
N SER A 317 19.17 -3.99 8.11
CA SER A 317 17.93 -4.65 8.51
C SER A 317 16.70 -3.98 7.87
N LEU A 318 16.63 -2.64 7.89
CA LEU A 318 15.52 -1.89 7.27
C LEU A 318 15.53 -1.99 5.74
N VAL A 319 16.68 -2.14 5.10
CA VAL A 319 16.78 -2.48 3.67
C VAL A 319 16.13 -3.84 3.40
N LEU A 320 16.43 -4.87 4.22
CA LEU A 320 15.80 -6.19 4.12
C LEU A 320 14.28 -6.12 4.33
N VAL A 321 13.81 -5.28 5.27
CA VAL A 321 12.36 -5.04 5.45
C VAL A 321 11.74 -4.45 4.19
N GLY A 322 12.35 -3.43 3.59
CA GLY A 322 11.87 -2.82 2.36
C GLY A 322 11.80 -3.79 1.20
N ILE A 323 12.85 -4.62 1.03
CA ILE A 323 12.88 -5.68 0.01
C ILE A 323 11.72 -6.65 0.24
N GLY A 324 11.55 -7.13 1.47
CA GLY A 324 10.52 -8.09 1.82
C GLY A 324 9.09 -7.56 1.70
N ALA A 325 8.89 -6.26 1.94
CA ALA A 325 7.58 -5.63 1.88
C ALA A 325 7.09 -5.38 0.43
N ALA A 326 8.00 -5.06 -0.49
CA ALA A 326 7.64 -4.61 -1.83
C ALA A 326 8.00 -5.59 -2.96
N GLY A 327 9.08 -6.35 -2.78
CA GLY A 327 9.69 -7.13 -3.87
C GLY A 327 8.83 -8.29 -4.40
N SER A 328 7.90 -8.81 -3.60
CA SER A 328 7.05 -9.94 -4.00
C SER A 328 5.74 -9.54 -4.69
N LEU A 329 5.32 -8.28 -4.60
CA LEU A 329 3.96 -7.88 -5.02
C LEU A 329 3.72 -8.06 -6.52
N ALA A 330 4.71 -7.76 -7.36
CA ALA A 330 4.60 -7.96 -8.81
C ALA A 330 4.45 -9.47 -9.16
N ALA A 331 5.23 -10.33 -8.51
CA ALA A 331 5.16 -11.78 -8.69
C ALA A 331 3.79 -12.34 -8.27
N LEU A 332 3.28 -11.91 -7.11
CA LEU A 332 1.98 -12.35 -6.58
C LEU A 332 0.82 -11.93 -7.48
N THR A 333 0.84 -10.69 -7.99
CA THR A 333 -0.19 -10.21 -8.92
C THR A 333 -0.18 -11.00 -10.22
N THR A 334 1.02 -11.25 -10.77
CA THR A 334 1.16 -12.04 -11.99
C THR A 334 0.70 -13.48 -11.79
N LEU A 335 1.03 -14.09 -10.65
CA LEU A 335 0.61 -15.44 -10.30
C LEU A 335 -0.92 -15.55 -10.17
N LEU A 336 -1.59 -14.51 -9.65
CA LEU A 336 -3.06 -14.45 -9.66
C LEU A 336 -3.60 -14.47 -11.09
N MET A 337 -3.02 -13.68 -12.01
CA MET A 337 -3.44 -13.61 -13.41
C MET A 337 -3.26 -14.96 -14.13
N GLU A 338 -2.19 -15.68 -13.81
CA GLU A 338 -1.82 -16.96 -14.40
C GLU A 338 -2.54 -18.16 -13.73
N SER A 339 -3.34 -17.94 -12.68
CA SER A 339 -4.03 -19.01 -11.95
C SER A 339 -5.13 -19.68 -12.80
N PRO A 340 -5.27 -21.01 -12.74
CA PRO A 340 -6.27 -21.74 -13.50
C PRO A 340 -7.69 -21.22 -13.25
N GLY A 341 -8.47 -21.05 -14.31
CA GLY A 341 -9.87 -20.56 -14.25
C GLY A 341 -10.00 -19.06 -13.99
N MET A 342 -8.90 -18.30 -14.02
CA MET A 342 -8.92 -16.85 -13.90
C MET A 342 -9.40 -16.20 -15.21
N ASN A 343 -10.31 -15.23 -15.09
CA ASN A 343 -10.75 -14.36 -16.16
C ASN A 343 -10.74 -12.91 -15.65
N PRO A 344 -10.91 -11.89 -16.50
CA PRO A 344 -10.83 -10.49 -16.06
C PRO A 344 -11.74 -10.12 -14.88
N THR A 345 -12.98 -10.62 -14.85
CA THR A 345 -13.94 -10.37 -13.77
C THR A 345 -13.50 -11.02 -12.47
N ARG A 346 -13.09 -12.30 -12.52
CA ARG A 346 -12.55 -13.01 -11.34
C ARG A 346 -11.26 -12.40 -10.85
N LEU A 347 -10.40 -11.91 -11.74
CA LEU A 347 -9.15 -11.24 -11.38
C LEU A 347 -9.40 -9.97 -10.55
N GLY A 348 -10.33 -9.13 -11.00
CA GLY A 348 -10.71 -7.93 -10.24
C GLY A 348 -11.26 -8.28 -8.85
N ALA A 349 -12.13 -9.29 -8.76
CA ALA A 349 -12.67 -9.79 -7.49
C ALA A 349 -11.57 -10.40 -6.60
N ALA A 350 -10.63 -11.16 -7.18
CA ALA A 350 -9.52 -11.78 -6.45
C ALA A 350 -8.56 -10.73 -5.87
N ILE A 351 -8.17 -9.74 -6.66
CA ILE A 351 -7.33 -8.62 -6.20
C ILE A 351 -8.04 -7.87 -5.07
N GLY A 352 -9.32 -7.52 -5.25
CA GLY A 352 -10.11 -6.84 -4.21
C GLY A 352 -10.18 -7.66 -2.91
N PHE A 353 -10.46 -8.96 -2.99
CA PHE A 353 -10.52 -9.85 -1.84
C PHE A 353 -9.17 -9.95 -1.10
N VAL A 354 -8.10 -10.18 -1.84
CA VAL A 354 -6.74 -10.34 -1.31
C VAL A 354 -6.28 -9.08 -0.57
N TRP A 355 -6.51 -7.91 -1.15
CA TRP A 355 -6.18 -6.64 -0.50
C TRP A 355 -7.08 -6.31 0.68
N ALA A 356 -8.39 -6.61 0.60
CA ALA A 356 -9.30 -6.41 1.73
C ALA A 356 -8.87 -7.23 2.95
N VAL A 357 -8.49 -8.49 2.76
CA VAL A 357 -7.94 -9.36 3.81
C VAL A 357 -6.60 -8.81 4.33
N GLY A 358 -5.72 -8.33 3.46
CA GLY A 358 -4.46 -7.68 3.85
C GLY A 358 -4.68 -6.44 4.71
N TYR A 359 -5.61 -5.58 4.34
CA TYR A 359 -5.94 -4.36 5.10
C TYR A 359 -6.58 -4.64 6.47
N LEU A 360 -7.26 -5.79 6.66
CA LEU A 360 -7.67 -6.22 8.00
C LEU A 360 -6.46 -6.46 8.91
N GLY A 361 -5.40 -7.09 8.41
CA GLY A 361 -4.14 -7.23 9.14
C GLY A 361 -3.51 -5.88 9.47
N ALA A 362 -3.47 -4.97 8.51
CA ALA A 362 -2.96 -3.61 8.68
C ALA A 362 -3.78 -2.79 9.69
N PHE A 363 -5.09 -3.01 9.79
CA PHE A 363 -5.95 -2.36 10.77
C PHE A 363 -5.72 -2.90 12.18
N ILE A 364 -5.79 -4.21 12.36
CA ILE A 364 -5.75 -4.83 13.68
C ILE A 364 -4.39 -4.64 14.34
N SER A 365 -3.32 -4.72 13.58
CA SER A 365 -1.95 -4.80 14.07
C SER A 365 -1.49 -3.59 14.90
N PRO A 366 -1.59 -2.31 14.50
CA PRO A 366 -1.17 -1.19 15.33
C PRO A 366 -2.11 -0.94 16.52
N PHE A 367 -3.41 -1.14 16.33
CA PHE A 367 -4.39 -1.00 17.42
C PHE A 367 -4.12 -2.00 18.54
N LEU A 368 -4.11 -3.30 18.20
CA LEU A 368 -3.83 -4.36 19.16
C LEU A 368 -2.40 -4.28 19.71
N GLY A 369 -1.44 -4.00 18.82
CA GLY A 369 -0.04 -3.88 19.21
C GLY A 369 0.22 -2.73 20.17
N GLY A 370 -0.41 -1.58 19.95
CA GLY A 370 -0.32 -0.45 20.87
C GLY A 370 -0.97 -0.73 22.22
N ALA A 371 -2.15 -1.39 22.24
CA ALA A 371 -2.82 -1.79 23.47
C ALA A 371 -2.01 -2.81 24.28
N LEU A 372 -1.40 -3.79 23.63
CA LEU A 372 -0.53 -4.78 24.28
C LEU A 372 0.79 -4.16 24.75
N ALA A 373 1.34 -3.20 24.00
CA ALA A 373 2.58 -2.53 24.36
C ALA A 373 2.52 -1.81 25.70
N ALA A 374 1.35 -1.35 26.12
CA ALA A 374 1.12 -0.78 27.43
C ALA A 374 1.34 -1.79 28.59
N ARG A 375 1.18 -3.10 28.33
CA ARG A 375 1.31 -4.17 29.33
C ARG A 375 2.67 -4.86 29.31
N ILE A 376 3.18 -5.17 28.11
CA ILE A 376 4.38 -6.00 27.92
C ILE A 376 5.53 -5.28 27.22
N GLY A 377 5.36 -3.99 26.91
CA GLY A 377 6.35 -3.15 26.22
C GLY A 377 6.34 -3.31 24.71
N LEU A 378 6.59 -2.19 24.01
CA LEU A 378 6.54 -2.13 22.55
C LEU A 378 7.55 -3.09 21.88
N ARG A 379 8.74 -3.23 22.44
CA ARG A 379 9.77 -4.15 21.92
C ARG A 379 9.27 -5.60 21.88
N THR A 380 8.66 -6.06 22.97
CA THR A 380 8.14 -7.43 23.09
C THR A 380 7.00 -7.67 22.09
N VAL A 381 6.12 -6.70 21.94
CA VAL A 381 5.00 -6.78 20.99
C VAL A 381 5.51 -6.85 19.55
N MET A 382 6.43 -5.96 19.15
CA MET A 382 6.97 -5.95 17.79
C MET A 382 7.68 -7.25 17.43
N LEU A 383 8.44 -7.83 18.38
CA LEU A 383 9.07 -9.14 18.17
C LEU A 383 8.05 -10.28 18.17
N GLY A 384 7.07 -10.28 19.08
CA GLY A 384 6.03 -11.29 19.13
C GLY A 384 5.16 -11.32 17.88
N PHE A 385 4.86 -10.15 17.31
CA PHE A 385 4.06 -10.05 16.09
C PHE A 385 4.80 -10.54 14.83
N LEU A 386 6.12 -10.79 14.91
CA LEU A 386 6.84 -11.47 13.82
C LEU A 386 6.32 -12.88 13.54
N VAL A 387 5.57 -13.48 14.46
CA VAL A 387 4.88 -14.76 14.21
C VAL A 387 3.97 -14.66 12.98
N PHE A 388 3.34 -13.51 12.73
CA PHE A 388 2.52 -13.30 11.55
C PHE A 388 3.31 -13.27 10.24
N GLN A 389 4.64 -13.02 10.29
CA GLN A 389 5.49 -13.07 9.11
C GLN A 389 5.72 -14.50 8.59
N PHE A 390 5.45 -15.50 9.40
CA PHE A 390 5.46 -16.89 8.91
C PHE A 390 4.30 -17.18 7.95
N LEU A 391 3.19 -16.43 8.02
CA LEU A 391 2.09 -16.60 7.08
C LEU A 391 2.54 -16.36 5.62
N PRO A 392 3.12 -15.21 5.22
CA PRO A 392 3.57 -15.05 3.85
C PRO A 392 4.67 -16.05 3.47
N ILE A 393 5.59 -16.40 4.37
CA ILE A 393 6.64 -17.41 4.10
C ILE A 393 6.00 -18.77 3.75
N VAL A 394 5.12 -19.26 4.61
CA VAL A 394 4.50 -20.59 4.46
C VAL A 394 3.49 -20.60 3.32
N MET A 395 2.59 -19.61 3.28
CA MET A 395 1.53 -19.59 2.26
C MET A 395 2.10 -19.42 0.85
N PHE A 396 3.11 -18.56 0.68
CA PHE A 396 3.73 -18.35 -0.63
C PHE A 396 4.63 -19.54 -1.05
N TYR A 397 5.17 -20.28 -0.11
CA TYR A 397 5.88 -21.53 -0.40
C TYR A 397 4.97 -22.57 -1.10
N PHE A 398 3.70 -22.65 -0.68
CA PHE A 398 2.72 -23.55 -1.27
C PHE A 398 2.10 -23.06 -2.59
N LEU A 399 2.44 -21.85 -3.06
CA LEU A 399 2.00 -21.40 -4.37
C LEU A 399 2.70 -22.21 -5.48
N PRO A 400 1.99 -22.51 -6.58
CA PRO A 400 2.60 -23.17 -7.74
C PRO A 400 3.53 -22.20 -8.48
N GLU A 401 4.53 -22.73 -9.18
CA GLU A 401 5.24 -21.95 -10.19
C GLU A 401 4.38 -21.90 -11.46
N THR A 402 4.02 -20.70 -11.89
CA THR A 402 3.16 -20.48 -13.07
C THR A 402 3.89 -19.83 -14.24
N GLY A 403 5.08 -19.33 -14.02
CA GLY A 403 5.83 -18.56 -14.99
C GLY A 403 6.31 -19.39 -16.20
N PRO A 404 6.53 -18.76 -17.38
CA PRO A 404 7.00 -19.43 -18.58
C PRO A 404 8.40 -20.06 -18.43
N GLY A 405 9.19 -19.66 -17.43
CA GLY A 405 10.48 -20.27 -17.09
C GLY A 405 10.39 -21.64 -16.40
N ARG A 406 9.18 -22.09 -16.05
CA ARG A 406 8.94 -23.36 -15.34
C ARG A 406 9.57 -24.58 -16.02
N ALA A 407 9.42 -24.70 -17.33
CA ALA A 407 9.98 -25.84 -18.10
C ALA A 407 11.51 -25.89 -18.00
N ARG A 408 12.19 -24.75 -18.06
CA ARG A 408 13.66 -24.65 -17.89
C ARG A 408 14.07 -24.99 -16.45
N TYR A 409 13.29 -24.60 -15.48
CA TYR A 409 13.55 -24.89 -14.07
C TYR A 409 13.39 -26.39 -13.75
N GLU A 410 12.34 -27.02 -14.27
CA GLU A 410 12.09 -28.47 -14.10
C GLU A 410 13.20 -29.31 -14.76
N ILE A 411 13.69 -28.93 -15.95
CA ILE A 411 14.82 -29.58 -16.61
C ILE A 411 16.11 -29.43 -15.79
N ALA A 412 16.39 -28.22 -15.28
CA ALA A 412 17.57 -27.98 -14.45
C ALA A 412 17.50 -28.75 -13.10
N ALA A 413 16.32 -28.83 -12.49
CA ALA A 413 16.11 -29.58 -11.26
C ALA A 413 16.24 -31.09 -11.49
N ALA A 414 15.76 -31.62 -12.62
CA ALA A 414 15.89 -33.02 -12.99
C ALA A 414 17.36 -33.41 -13.33
N SER A 415 18.13 -32.48 -13.90
CA SER A 415 19.56 -32.70 -14.21
C SER A 415 20.48 -32.56 -13.00
N ALA A 416 20.01 -31.92 -11.92
CA ALA A 416 20.73 -31.75 -10.65
C ALA A 416 20.36 -32.79 -9.58
N ALA A 417 19.41 -33.67 -9.87
CA ALA A 417 19.08 -34.79 -9.01
C ALA A 417 20.13 -35.90 -9.19
N PRO A 418 20.76 -36.40 -8.12
CA PRO A 418 21.85 -37.36 -8.17
C PRO A 418 21.42 -38.73 -8.72
#